data_bf4f24299366bad075f9dc7da31d578b
#
_entry.id   bf4f24299366bad075f9dc7da31d578b
#
_cell.length_a   1.000
_cell.length_b   1.000
_cell.length_c   1.000
_cell.angle_alpha   90.00
_cell.angle_beta   90.00
_cell.angle_gamma   90.00
#
_symmetry.space_group_name_H-M   'P 1'
#
loop_
_entity.id
_entity.type
_entity.pdbx_description
1 polymer ?
#
loop_
_entity_poly.entity_id
_entity_poly.type
_entity_poly.pdbx_seq_one_letter_code
_entity_poly.pdbx_strand_id
1 'polypeptide(L)'
;MIQIDVSSWVADEQHGIFPVGARDKQMLWSPNDASGDICPSWPYLFKESIPRYPDQYWTEVVAYIIGGYLGVDVPKALPATRTDEDQQVIEGALIEWFYDGETERYMAGGVFFKRLIPDFDDKLGQHHNIKDFLTILRTLRTSAKLQDDIYKWLADMALFDCLIGNTDRHQENWGVIFRAKNCVMAPLFDNGTSMGHERFVRHVANWNEDQYANYLAKGNHHLRFSRKDLETRIPHSTLIDMVSVREGIHEYLVERVENFEVNIHDLEKDLLALTEIPSQTPFTLDRCNWMMSLLRRRLKKIKEVLK
;
A
#
# COMPACT_ATOMS: atom_id res chain seq x y z
N MET A 1 -2.44 16.70 10.44
CA MET A 1 -3.48 15.66 10.31
C MET A 1 -4.20 15.53 11.62
N ILE A 2 -5.51 15.27 11.61
CA ILE A 2 -6.34 15.08 12.82
C ILE A 2 -6.95 13.67 12.78
N GLN A 3 -7.31 13.15 13.94
CA GLN A 3 -8.08 11.91 14.06
C GLN A 3 -9.55 12.18 13.76
N ILE A 4 -10.18 11.31 12.98
CA ILE A 4 -11.57 11.45 12.53
C ILE A 4 -12.47 10.52 13.35
N ASP A 5 -13.50 11.07 13.98
CA ASP A 5 -14.54 10.26 14.62
C ASP A 5 -15.61 9.88 13.57
N VAL A 6 -15.75 8.59 13.32
CA VAL A 6 -16.71 8.04 12.35
C VAL A 6 -17.89 7.33 13.02
N SER A 7 -18.08 7.49 14.33
CA SER A 7 -19.14 6.81 15.10
C SER A 7 -20.56 7.09 14.59
N SER A 8 -20.77 8.28 14.00
CA SER A 8 -22.06 8.70 13.44
C SER A 8 -22.22 8.39 11.94
N TRP A 9 -21.18 7.82 11.29
CA TRP A 9 -21.24 7.56 9.86
C TRP A 9 -22.12 6.34 9.55
N VAL A 10 -22.73 6.36 8.37
CA VAL A 10 -23.65 5.30 7.94
C VAL A 10 -22.84 4.14 7.37
N ALA A 11 -23.08 2.94 7.91
CA ALA A 11 -22.48 1.72 7.37
C ALA A 11 -23.11 1.38 6.01
N ASP A 12 -22.29 0.98 5.06
CA ASP A 12 -22.75 0.47 3.77
C ASP A 12 -23.07 -1.04 3.91
N GLU A 13 -24.35 -1.37 3.99
CA GLU A 13 -24.81 -2.76 4.11
C GLU A 13 -24.63 -3.57 2.80
N GLN A 14 -24.56 -2.91 1.66
CA GLN A 14 -24.43 -3.59 0.36
C GLN A 14 -23.01 -4.00 0.01
N HIS A 15 -22.02 -3.23 0.44
CA HIS A 15 -20.60 -3.48 0.19
C HIS A 15 -19.83 -3.96 1.44
N GLY A 16 -20.53 -4.13 2.57
CA GLY A 16 -19.95 -4.45 3.86
C GLY A 16 -19.36 -5.86 4.01
N ILE A 17 -19.48 -6.74 3.02
CA ILE A 17 -18.91 -8.07 3.06
C ILE A 17 -17.62 -8.09 2.24
N PHE A 18 -16.51 -7.82 2.89
CA PHE A 18 -15.18 -8.06 2.31
C PHE A 18 -14.78 -9.52 2.57
N PRO A 19 -14.76 -10.37 1.54
CA PRO A 19 -14.66 -11.82 1.76
C PRO A 19 -13.30 -12.30 2.26
N VAL A 20 -12.25 -11.49 2.24
CA VAL A 20 -10.90 -11.96 2.59
C VAL A 20 -10.08 -10.88 3.29
N GLY A 21 -9.55 -11.17 4.45
CA GLY A 21 -8.59 -10.35 5.19
C GLY A 21 -8.60 -10.67 6.69
N ALA A 22 -7.42 -10.68 7.31
CA ALA A 22 -7.25 -10.98 8.73
C ALA A 22 -7.68 -9.83 9.66
N ARG A 23 -8.00 -8.65 9.11
CA ARG A 23 -8.39 -7.44 9.84
C ARG A 23 -9.86 -7.15 9.66
N ASP A 24 -10.53 -6.77 10.75
CA ASP A 24 -11.89 -6.27 10.69
C ASP A 24 -11.93 -4.95 9.92
N LYS A 25 -12.95 -4.82 9.08
CA LYS A 25 -13.09 -3.67 8.20
C LYS A 25 -14.55 -3.42 7.85
N GLN A 26 -14.91 -2.16 7.75
CA GLN A 26 -16.27 -1.72 7.45
C GLN A 26 -16.25 -0.59 6.45
N MET A 27 -17.15 -0.65 5.46
CA MET A 27 -17.41 0.47 4.56
C MET A 27 -18.37 1.44 5.24
N LEU A 28 -18.02 2.72 5.23
CA LEU A 28 -18.77 3.81 5.84
C LEU A 28 -18.98 4.92 4.82
N TRP A 29 -20.15 5.58 4.87
CA TRP A 29 -20.41 6.77 4.07
C TRP A 29 -20.19 8.02 4.91
N SER A 30 -19.41 8.95 4.38
CA SER A 30 -19.17 10.25 5.01
C SER A 30 -20.45 11.10 5.01
N PRO A 31 -20.63 12.00 6.00
CA PRO A 31 -21.75 12.94 6.01
C PRO A 31 -21.79 13.86 4.79
N ASN A 32 -22.99 14.33 4.43
CA ASN A 32 -23.19 15.24 3.29
C ASN A 32 -22.53 16.61 3.49
N ASP A 33 -22.34 17.02 4.75
CA ASP A 33 -21.71 18.27 5.19
C ASP A 33 -20.23 18.11 5.57
N ALA A 34 -19.65 16.94 5.32
CA ALA A 34 -18.23 16.71 5.53
C ALA A 34 -17.38 17.74 4.75
N SER A 35 -16.25 18.11 5.31
CA SER A 35 -15.36 19.14 4.75
C SER A 35 -13.91 18.89 5.12
N GLY A 36 -13.01 19.73 4.60
CA GLY A 36 -11.59 19.62 4.86
C GLY A 36 -10.98 18.38 4.20
N ASP A 37 -10.48 17.47 5.02
CA ASP A 37 -9.83 16.25 4.56
C ASP A 37 -10.79 15.14 4.12
N ILE A 38 -12.10 15.30 4.34
CA ILE A 38 -13.14 14.31 4.05
C ILE A 38 -13.99 14.77 2.87
N CYS A 39 -14.09 13.95 1.83
CA CYS A 39 -15.04 14.15 0.73
C CYS A 39 -16.47 13.92 1.22
N PRO A 40 -17.43 14.83 0.99
CA PRO A 40 -18.82 14.66 1.42
C PRO A 40 -19.52 13.56 0.61
N SER A 41 -20.42 12.81 1.23
CA SER A 41 -21.22 11.74 0.62
C SER A 41 -20.35 10.73 -0.16
N TRP A 42 -19.19 10.40 0.36
CA TRP A 42 -18.22 9.50 -0.27
C TRP A 42 -17.96 8.27 0.60
N PRO A 43 -17.74 7.08 0.01
CA PRO A 43 -17.43 5.88 0.77
C PRO A 43 -15.98 5.88 1.27
N TYR A 44 -15.79 5.36 2.48
CA TYR A 44 -14.51 5.17 3.14
C TYR A 44 -14.44 3.78 3.76
N LEU A 45 -13.28 3.16 3.71
CA LEU A 45 -13.01 1.91 4.40
C LEU A 45 -12.42 2.19 5.77
N PHE A 46 -13.15 1.90 6.85
CA PHE A 46 -12.59 1.84 8.19
C PHE A 46 -11.94 0.48 8.41
N LYS A 47 -10.65 0.45 8.73
CA LYS A 47 -9.85 -0.77 8.81
C LYS A 47 -9.11 -0.84 10.14
N GLU A 48 -9.47 -1.83 10.95
CA GLU A 48 -8.89 -2.06 12.27
C GLU A 48 -7.51 -2.72 12.20
N SER A 49 -6.80 -2.71 13.31
CA SER A 49 -5.60 -3.51 13.51
C SER A 49 -5.96 -4.92 14.00
N ILE A 50 -5.09 -5.90 13.76
CA ILE A 50 -5.23 -7.18 14.44
C ILE A 50 -4.81 -7.04 15.93
N PRO A 51 -5.42 -7.78 16.86
CA PRO A 51 -5.12 -7.65 18.29
C PRO A 51 -3.64 -7.83 18.65
N ARG A 52 -2.92 -8.65 17.87
CA ARG A 52 -1.47 -8.88 18.08
C ARG A 52 -0.60 -7.65 17.78
N TYR A 53 -1.03 -6.79 16.86
CA TYR A 53 -0.32 -5.58 16.42
C TYR A 53 -1.28 -4.39 16.44
N PRO A 54 -1.65 -3.86 17.62
CA PRO A 54 -2.72 -2.89 17.76
C PRO A 54 -2.41 -1.54 17.08
N ASP A 55 -1.14 -1.23 16.85
CA ASP A 55 -0.69 -0.04 16.14
C ASP A 55 -0.51 -0.25 14.62
N GLN A 56 -0.99 -1.37 14.07
CA GLN A 56 -0.82 -1.70 12.65
C GLN A 56 -1.54 -0.72 11.72
N TYR A 57 -2.67 -0.13 12.13
CA TYR A 57 -3.42 0.80 11.31
C TYR A 57 -2.60 2.05 10.91
N TRP A 58 -1.64 2.46 11.76
CA TRP A 58 -0.73 3.55 11.43
C TRP A 58 0.09 3.31 10.18
N THR A 59 0.33 2.05 9.79
CA THR A 59 1.07 1.75 8.57
C THR A 59 0.33 2.17 7.30
N GLU A 60 -1.01 2.13 7.28
CA GLU A 60 -1.82 2.68 6.17
C GLU A 60 -1.65 4.20 6.08
N VAL A 61 -1.72 4.90 7.23
CA VAL A 61 -1.54 6.36 7.31
C VAL A 61 -0.13 6.77 6.87
N VAL A 62 0.90 6.10 7.38
CA VAL A 62 2.30 6.36 7.02
C VAL A 62 2.57 6.05 5.55
N ALA A 63 2.01 4.96 5.02
CA ALA A 63 2.14 4.59 3.61
C ALA A 63 1.53 5.65 2.68
N TYR A 64 0.37 6.21 3.03
CA TYR A 64 -0.23 7.33 2.30
C TYR A 64 0.68 8.55 2.28
N ILE A 65 1.24 8.95 3.44
CA ILE A 65 2.15 10.10 3.52
C ILE A 65 3.40 9.84 2.65
N ILE A 66 4.02 8.67 2.75
CA ILE A 66 5.18 8.29 1.93
C ILE A 66 4.84 8.31 0.44
N GLY A 67 3.66 7.81 0.05
CA GLY A 67 3.18 7.84 -1.34
C GLY A 67 3.13 9.25 -1.89
N GLY A 68 2.63 10.21 -1.10
CA GLY A 68 2.59 11.63 -1.46
C GLY A 68 3.98 12.22 -1.73
N TYR A 69 4.95 11.96 -0.85
CA TYR A 69 6.34 12.41 -1.02
C TYR A 69 7.06 11.72 -2.18
N LEU A 70 6.70 10.49 -2.48
CA LEU A 70 7.25 9.74 -3.62
C LEU A 70 6.58 10.12 -4.95
N GLY A 71 5.41 10.75 -4.89
CA GLY A 71 4.57 11.06 -6.05
C GLY A 71 3.91 9.82 -6.66
N VAL A 72 3.54 8.85 -5.82
CA VAL A 72 2.86 7.60 -6.20
C VAL A 72 1.43 7.65 -5.69
N ASP A 73 0.50 7.18 -6.51
CA ASP A 73 -0.92 7.18 -6.17
C ASP A 73 -1.24 6.10 -5.12
N VAL A 74 -1.57 6.57 -3.92
CA VAL A 74 -1.95 5.75 -2.76
C VAL A 74 -3.24 6.33 -2.18
N PRO A 75 -4.25 5.50 -1.87
CA PRO A 75 -5.49 6.01 -1.29
C PRO A 75 -5.22 6.81 -0.01
N LYS A 76 -5.91 7.95 0.13
CA LYS A 76 -5.82 8.77 1.34
C LYS A 76 -6.20 7.94 2.55
N ALA A 77 -5.36 7.96 3.57
CA ALA A 77 -5.58 7.25 4.83
C ALA A 77 -5.37 8.19 6.01
N LEU A 78 -6.36 8.25 6.89
CA LEU A 78 -6.39 9.09 8.08
C LEU A 78 -6.54 8.22 9.33
N PRO A 79 -5.98 8.59 10.48
CA PRO A 79 -6.30 7.94 11.73
C PRO A 79 -7.76 8.24 12.11
N ALA A 80 -8.49 7.24 12.58
CA ALA A 80 -9.89 7.39 12.92
C ALA A 80 -10.29 6.56 14.14
N THR A 81 -11.42 6.95 14.73
CA THR A 81 -12.07 6.24 15.82
C THR A 81 -13.52 5.92 15.47
N ARG A 82 -14.01 4.83 16.01
CA ARG A 82 -15.42 4.42 15.98
C ARG A 82 -15.82 3.91 17.37
N THR A 83 -16.96 4.35 17.86
CA THR A 83 -17.57 3.78 19.07
C THR A 83 -18.49 2.64 18.66
N ASP A 84 -18.32 1.46 19.25
CA ASP A 84 -19.18 0.29 19.00
C ASP A 84 -20.44 0.31 19.86
N GLU A 85 -21.28 -0.73 19.74
CA GLU A 85 -22.52 -0.89 20.48
C GLU A 85 -22.30 -1.01 21.99
N ASP A 86 -21.15 -1.53 22.43
CA ASP A 86 -20.73 -1.68 23.82
C ASP A 86 -20.05 -0.42 24.38
N GLN A 87 -20.09 0.69 23.65
CA GLN A 87 -19.45 1.97 24.00
C GLN A 87 -17.92 1.87 24.07
N GLN A 88 -17.31 0.88 23.41
CA GLN A 88 -15.86 0.80 23.30
C GLN A 88 -15.38 1.62 22.12
N VAL A 89 -14.31 2.39 22.32
CA VAL A 89 -13.65 3.14 21.26
C VAL A 89 -12.68 2.21 20.51
N ILE A 90 -12.95 2.01 19.25
CA ILE A 90 -12.12 1.23 18.31
C ILE A 90 -11.32 2.21 17.46
N GLU A 91 -10.02 1.99 17.34
CA GLU A 91 -9.12 2.79 16.50
C GLU A 91 -8.76 2.05 15.23
N GLY A 92 -8.60 2.82 14.14
CA GLY A 92 -8.29 2.26 12.82
C GLY A 92 -7.81 3.30 11.83
N ALA A 93 -7.52 2.85 10.62
CA ALA A 93 -7.30 3.71 9.46
C ALA A 93 -8.62 3.92 8.70
N LEU A 94 -8.94 5.17 8.42
CA LEU A 94 -10.02 5.56 7.53
C LEU A 94 -9.41 5.79 6.15
N ILE A 95 -9.71 4.89 5.21
CA ILE A 95 -9.12 4.88 3.88
C ILE A 95 -10.17 5.34 2.88
N GLU A 96 -9.88 6.42 2.14
CA GLU A 96 -10.77 6.92 1.09
C GLU A 96 -10.93 5.89 -0.01
N TRP A 97 -12.20 5.61 -0.39
CA TRP A 97 -12.48 4.69 -1.48
C TRP A 97 -12.09 5.32 -2.81
N PHE A 98 -11.39 4.58 -3.64
CA PHE A 98 -10.64 5.12 -4.78
C PHE A 98 -11.37 5.01 -6.13
N TYR A 99 -12.64 4.62 -6.16
CA TYR A 99 -13.45 4.63 -7.39
C TYR A 99 -14.92 4.87 -7.09
N ASP A 100 -15.63 5.42 -8.07
CA ASP A 100 -17.07 5.64 -8.01
C ASP A 100 -17.83 4.36 -8.45
N GLY A 101 -18.44 3.66 -7.49
CA GLY A 101 -19.16 2.41 -7.72
C GLY A 101 -20.38 2.53 -8.65
N GLU A 102 -20.89 3.74 -8.93
CA GLU A 102 -21.99 3.95 -9.87
C GLU A 102 -21.51 3.98 -11.32
N THR A 103 -20.42 4.66 -11.60
CA THR A 103 -19.93 4.94 -12.97
C THR A 103 -18.70 4.12 -13.35
N GLU A 104 -17.98 3.57 -12.37
CA GLU A 104 -16.73 2.83 -12.54
C GLU A 104 -16.87 1.39 -12.04
N ARG A 105 -15.97 0.52 -12.49
CA ARG A 105 -15.90 -0.89 -12.02
C ARG A 105 -14.47 -1.27 -11.75
N TYR A 106 -14.18 -1.61 -10.50
CA TYR A 106 -12.88 -2.16 -10.12
C TYR A 106 -12.79 -3.65 -10.46
N MET A 107 -11.64 -4.07 -10.93
CA MET A 107 -11.32 -5.48 -11.17
C MET A 107 -9.91 -5.78 -10.64
N ALA A 108 -9.83 -6.68 -9.66
CA ALA A 108 -8.57 -7.12 -9.08
C ALA A 108 -7.69 -7.91 -10.07
N GLY A 109 -6.39 -7.85 -9.88
CA GLY A 109 -5.40 -8.56 -10.69
C GLY A 109 -5.64 -10.06 -10.75
N GLY A 110 -6.12 -10.66 -9.66
CA GLY A 110 -6.45 -12.08 -9.59
C GLY A 110 -7.44 -12.55 -10.65
N VAL A 111 -8.41 -11.71 -11.00
CA VAL A 111 -9.40 -12.03 -12.04
C VAL A 111 -8.72 -12.21 -13.41
N PHE A 112 -7.73 -11.37 -13.72
CA PHE A 112 -6.98 -11.48 -14.99
C PHE A 112 -6.06 -12.71 -14.98
N PHE A 113 -5.42 -12.99 -13.85
CA PHE A 113 -4.59 -14.18 -13.70
C PHE A 113 -5.40 -15.47 -13.87
N LYS A 114 -6.60 -15.56 -13.27
CA LYS A 114 -7.51 -16.71 -13.46
C LYS A 114 -7.93 -16.92 -14.92
N ARG A 115 -8.11 -15.84 -15.67
CA ARG A 115 -8.43 -15.93 -17.10
C ARG A 115 -7.23 -16.38 -17.95
N LEU A 116 -6.03 -16.01 -17.55
CA LEU A 116 -4.79 -16.32 -18.27
C LEU A 116 -4.23 -17.71 -17.91
N ILE A 117 -4.45 -18.16 -16.67
CA ILE A 117 -3.91 -19.41 -16.12
C ILE A 117 -5.09 -20.21 -15.55
N PRO A 118 -5.55 -21.29 -16.24
CA PRO A 118 -6.74 -22.05 -15.81
C PRO A 118 -6.67 -22.58 -14.38
N ASP A 119 -5.47 -23.02 -13.94
CA ASP A 119 -5.24 -23.60 -12.61
C ASP A 119 -4.65 -22.55 -11.63
N PHE A 120 -4.96 -21.28 -11.81
CA PHE A 120 -4.49 -20.23 -10.92
C PHE A 120 -5.06 -20.39 -9.51
N ASP A 121 -4.17 -20.59 -8.54
CA ASP A 121 -4.53 -20.61 -7.12
C ASP A 121 -4.68 -19.18 -6.58
N ASP A 122 -5.90 -18.73 -6.40
CA ASP A 122 -6.23 -17.41 -5.88
C ASP A 122 -5.98 -17.24 -4.38
N LYS A 123 -5.89 -18.35 -3.61
CA LYS A 123 -5.62 -18.29 -2.17
C LYS A 123 -4.13 -18.05 -1.87
N LEU A 124 -3.27 -18.82 -2.50
CA LEU A 124 -1.82 -18.74 -2.28
C LEU A 124 -1.11 -17.81 -3.28
N GLY A 125 -1.73 -17.53 -4.43
CA GLY A 125 -1.16 -16.70 -5.48
C GLY A 125 0.18 -17.20 -6.00
N GLN A 126 0.43 -18.51 -5.98
CA GLN A 126 1.72 -19.08 -6.34
C GLN A 126 2.12 -18.81 -7.79
N HIS A 127 1.17 -18.62 -8.68
CA HIS A 127 1.40 -18.27 -10.08
C HIS A 127 1.42 -16.76 -10.36
N HIS A 128 1.33 -15.89 -9.34
CA HIS A 128 1.46 -14.44 -9.49
C HIS A 128 2.90 -14.09 -9.86
N ASN A 129 3.18 -13.86 -11.15
CA ASN A 129 4.53 -13.67 -11.69
C ASN A 129 4.62 -12.49 -12.63
N ILE A 130 5.85 -11.93 -12.76
CA ILE A 130 6.09 -10.70 -13.51
C ILE A 130 5.84 -10.86 -15.03
N LYS A 131 6.05 -12.04 -15.61
CA LYS A 131 5.87 -12.25 -17.06
C LYS A 131 4.38 -12.18 -17.44
N ASP A 132 3.54 -12.89 -16.70
CA ASP A 132 2.09 -12.87 -16.92
C ASP A 132 1.50 -11.53 -16.53
N PHE A 133 1.99 -10.90 -15.45
CA PHE A 133 1.63 -9.55 -15.06
C PHE A 133 1.81 -8.57 -16.23
N LEU A 134 3.01 -8.52 -16.83
CA LEU A 134 3.26 -7.67 -18.00
C LEU A 134 2.41 -8.04 -19.22
N THR A 135 2.11 -9.33 -19.42
CA THR A 135 1.22 -9.77 -20.49
C THR A 135 -0.20 -9.25 -20.29
N ILE A 136 -0.70 -9.31 -19.06
CA ILE A 136 -2.02 -8.75 -18.70
C ILE A 136 -2.05 -7.24 -18.97
N LEU A 137 -1.07 -6.47 -18.46
CA LEU A 137 -1.05 -5.01 -18.64
C LEU A 137 -0.96 -4.60 -20.13
N ARG A 138 -0.14 -5.29 -20.93
CA ARG A 138 -0.06 -5.04 -22.39
C ARG A 138 -1.38 -5.36 -23.10
N THR A 139 -2.06 -6.43 -22.68
CA THR A 139 -3.38 -6.79 -23.22
C THR A 139 -4.39 -5.72 -22.86
N LEU A 140 -4.42 -5.24 -21.64
CA LEU A 140 -5.32 -4.15 -21.20
C LEU A 140 -5.03 -2.85 -21.96
N ARG A 141 -3.77 -2.52 -22.22
CA ARG A 141 -3.41 -1.35 -23.03
C ARG A 141 -4.01 -1.38 -24.43
N THR A 142 -3.99 -2.54 -25.07
CA THR A 142 -4.49 -2.70 -26.43
C THR A 142 -6.01 -2.91 -26.50
N SER A 143 -6.58 -3.73 -25.62
CA SER A 143 -7.99 -4.15 -25.68
C SER A 143 -8.93 -3.26 -24.88
N ALA A 144 -8.48 -2.71 -23.76
CA ALA A 144 -9.28 -1.90 -22.84
C ALA A 144 -8.84 -0.43 -22.75
N LYS A 145 -7.86 -0.01 -23.57
CA LYS A 145 -7.33 1.36 -23.60
C LYS A 145 -6.84 1.83 -22.25
N LEU A 146 -6.03 1.00 -21.58
CA LEU A 146 -5.35 1.39 -20.33
C LEU A 146 -4.54 2.66 -20.58
N GLN A 147 -4.82 3.71 -19.79
CA GLN A 147 -4.25 5.05 -19.99
C GLN A 147 -2.84 5.18 -19.40
N ASP A 148 -2.57 4.42 -18.35
CA ASP A 148 -1.29 4.48 -17.66
C ASP A 148 -0.14 3.94 -18.50
N ASP A 149 1.05 4.53 -18.31
CA ASP A 149 2.27 3.89 -18.77
C ASP A 149 2.57 2.68 -17.88
N ILE A 150 2.46 1.49 -18.45
CA ILE A 150 2.57 0.23 -17.72
C ILE A 150 3.93 0.03 -17.06
N TYR A 151 5.00 0.60 -17.64
CA TYR A 151 6.35 0.47 -17.09
C TYR A 151 6.61 1.48 -15.99
N LYS A 152 6.11 2.71 -16.12
CA LYS A 152 6.18 3.70 -15.04
C LYS A 152 5.36 3.28 -13.85
N TRP A 153 4.12 2.79 -14.07
CA TRP A 153 3.30 2.28 -12.98
C TRP A 153 3.94 1.09 -12.27
N LEU A 154 4.54 0.14 -13.03
CA LEU A 154 5.27 -0.99 -12.45
C LEU A 154 6.52 -0.53 -11.68
N ALA A 155 7.20 0.49 -12.18
CA ALA A 155 8.36 1.09 -11.51
C ALA A 155 7.96 1.78 -10.20
N ASP A 156 6.87 2.54 -10.21
CA ASP A 156 6.29 3.17 -9.01
C ASP A 156 5.88 2.13 -7.96
N MET A 157 5.21 1.06 -8.38
CA MET A 157 4.85 -0.05 -7.49
C MET A 157 6.10 -0.72 -6.89
N ALA A 158 7.09 -1.05 -7.70
CA ALA A 158 8.32 -1.70 -7.24
C ALA A 158 9.10 -0.80 -6.26
N LEU A 159 9.21 0.50 -6.57
CA LEU A 159 9.89 1.49 -5.74
C LEU A 159 9.16 1.71 -4.42
N PHE A 160 7.85 1.92 -4.47
CA PHE A 160 7.03 2.15 -3.30
C PHE A 160 7.03 0.92 -2.36
N ASP A 161 6.73 -0.27 -2.88
CA ASP A 161 6.72 -1.50 -2.08
C ASP A 161 8.11 -1.83 -1.50
N CYS A 162 9.19 -1.50 -2.19
CA CYS A 162 10.55 -1.60 -1.65
C CYS A 162 10.77 -0.61 -0.49
N LEU A 163 10.40 0.66 -0.66
CA LEU A 163 10.58 1.70 0.35
C LEU A 163 9.81 1.39 1.64
N ILE A 164 8.52 1.07 1.52
CA ILE A 164 7.70 0.72 2.69
C ILE A 164 7.95 -0.71 3.19
N GLY A 165 8.59 -1.56 2.38
CA GLY A 165 8.85 -2.98 2.65
C GLY A 165 7.58 -3.81 2.66
N ASN A 166 6.67 -3.54 1.73
CA ASN A 166 5.45 -4.30 1.56
C ASN A 166 5.76 -5.65 0.89
N THR A 167 5.53 -6.74 1.59
CA THR A 167 5.74 -8.12 1.08
C THR A 167 4.46 -8.79 0.65
N ASP A 168 3.33 -8.08 0.70
CA ASP A 168 1.99 -8.62 0.51
C ASP A 168 1.23 -7.99 -0.67
N ARG A 169 1.94 -7.44 -1.68
CA ARG A 169 1.34 -6.97 -2.93
C ARG A 169 0.93 -8.17 -3.80
N HIS A 170 0.01 -9.00 -3.28
CA HIS A 170 -0.52 -10.15 -4.01
C HIS A 170 -1.52 -9.71 -5.09
N GLN A 171 -2.03 -10.66 -5.86
CA GLN A 171 -2.90 -10.39 -7.02
C GLN A 171 -4.22 -9.68 -6.68
N GLU A 172 -4.67 -9.70 -5.43
CA GLU A 172 -5.87 -8.98 -4.99
C GLU A 172 -5.56 -7.55 -4.50
N ASN A 173 -4.28 -7.19 -4.28
CA ASN A 173 -3.84 -5.88 -3.78
C ASN A 173 -3.37 -4.94 -4.89
N TRP A 174 -3.71 -5.22 -6.14
CA TRP A 174 -3.63 -4.34 -7.28
C TRP A 174 -4.78 -4.63 -8.25
N GLY A 175 -5.09 -3.70 -9.11
CA GLY A 175 -6.17 -3.89 -10.07
C GLY A 175 -6.33 -2.73 -11.02
N VAL A 176 -7.44 -2.75 -11.74
CA VAL A 176 -7.78 -1.80 -12.80
C VAL A 176 -9.19 -1.28 -12.58
N ILE A 177 -9.36 0.03 -12.75
CA ILE A 177 -10.65 0.71 -12.71
C ILE A 177 -11.11 0.92 -14.13
N PHE A 178 -12.21 0.26 -14.51
CA PHE A 178 -12.86 0.40 -15.81
C PHE A 178 -13.84 1.56 -15.79
N ARG A 179 -13.74 2.39 -16.79
CA ARG A 179 -14.60 3.53 -17.10
C ARG A 179 -15.32 3.28 -18.42
N ALA A 180 -16.28 4.14 -18.76
CA ALA A 180 -17.09 3.95 -19.98
C ALA A 180 -16.28 3.77 -21.28
N LYS A 181 -15.10 4.39 -21.40
CA LYS A 181 -14.31 4.41 -22.66
C LYS A 181 -12.87 3.89 -22.53
N ASN A 182 -12.38 3.74 -21.34
CA ASN A 182 -10.99 3.37 -21.04
C ASN A 182 -10.89 2.69 -19.67
N CYS A 183 -9.67 2.38 -19.25
CA CYS A 183 -9.39 1.99 -17.88
C CYS A 183 -8.10 2.65 -17.39
N VAL A 184 -7.93 2.68 -16.07
CA VAL A 184 -6.73 3.16 -15.38
C VAL A 184 -6.30 2.14 -14.33
N MET A 185 -5.04 2.16 -13.94
CA MET A 185 -4.59 1.38 -12.80
C MET A 185 -5.22 1.91 -11.51
N ALA A 186 -5.55 1.02 -10.59
CA ALA A 186 -5.96 1.43 -9.26
C ALA A 186 -4.76 1.98 -8.48
N PRO A 187 -4.97 2.90 -7.52
CA PRO A 187 -3.94 3.29 -6.57
C PRO A 187 -3.31 2.09 -5.86
N LEU A 188 -2.12 2.26 -5.28
CA LEU A 188 -1.45 1.23 -4.50
C LEU A 188 -2.07 1.14 -3.10
N PHE A 189 -3.11 0.34 -2.94
CA PHE A 189 -3.87 0.15 -1.70
C PHE A 189 -3.39 -1.07 -0.89
N ASP A 190 -3.95 -1.26 0.31
CA ASP A 190 -3.66 -2.35 1.26
C ASP A 190 -2.18 -2.42 1.66
N ASN A 191 -1.73 -1.38 2.34
CA ASN A 191 -0.34 -1.19 2.73
C ASN A 191 -0.06 -1.56 4.19
N GLY A 192 -1.03 -2.12 4.91
CA GLY A 192 -0.96 -2.40 6.34
C GLY A 192 0.02 -3.50 6.76
N THR A 193 0.62 -4.23 5.82
CA THR A 193 1.67 -5.23 6.08
C THR A 193 3.07 -4.70 5.76
N SER A 194 3.29 -3.42 6.00
CA SER A 194 4.52 -2.71 5.66
C SER A 194 5.22 -2.10 6.88
N MET A 195 6.28 -1.37 6.68
CA MET A 195 7.02 -0.57 7.66
C MET A 195 7.48 -1.34 8.91
N GLY A 196 7.57 -2.68 8.84
CA GLY A 196 7.98 -3.52 9.96
C GLY A 196 7.00 -3.52 11.13
N HIS A 197 5.69 -3.40 10.84
CA HIS A 197 4.62 -3.40 11.83
C HIS A 197 4.65 -4.63 12.75
N GLU A 198 5.11 -5.78 12.22
CA GLU A 198 5.21 -7.03 12.95
C GLU A 198 6.33 -7.05 14.01
N ARG A 199 7.10 -5.97 14.10
CA ARG A 199 8.18 -5.81 15.08
C ARG A 199 7.74 -4.91 16.23
N PHE A 200 7.78 -5.45 17.44
CA PHE A 200 7.62 -4.62 18.63
C PHE A 200 8.86 -3.74 18.81
N VAL A 201 8.66 -2.44 18.90
CA VAL A 201 9.74 -1.45 18.93
C VAL A 201 10.77 -1.75 20.03
N ARG A 202 10.30 -2.16 21.22
CA ARG A 202 11.17 -2.55 22.35
C ARG A 202 12.19 -3.67 22.01
N HIS A 203 11.88 -4.52 21.02
CA HIS A 203 12.76 -5.63 20.61
C HIS A 203 13.76 -5.24 19.53
N VAL A 204 13.55 -4.13 18.86
CA VAL A 204 14.39 -3.65 17.76
C VAL A 204 15.15 -2.37 18.07
N ALA A 205 14.89 -1.76 19.23
CA ALA A 205 15.49 -0.49 19.65
C ALA A 205 17.04 -0.51 19.66
N ASN A 206 17.63 -1.67 19.92
CA ASN A 206 19.08 -1.85 20.01
C ASN A 206 19.68 -2.66 18.85
N TRP A 207 18.98 -2.74 17.71
CA TRP A 207 19.51 -3.46 16.55
C TRP A 207 20.79 -2.79 16.03
N ASN A 208 21.78 -3.62 15.74
CA ASN A 208 22.99 -3.22 15.03
C ASN A 208 22.77 -3.31 13.50
N GLU A 209 23.78 -2.87 12.72
CA GLU A 209 23.70 -2.85 11.25
C GLU A 209 23.50 -4.25 10.65
N ASP A 210 24.09 -5.30 11.22
CA ASP A 210 23.93 -6.68 10.74
C ASP A 210 22.49 -7.18 10.91
N GLN A 211 21.84 -6.82 12.02
CA GLN A 211 20.46 -7.17 12.29
C GLN A 211 19.51 -6.45 11.29
N TYR A 212 19.77 -5.15 11.03
CA TYR A 212 19.06 -4.43 9.99
C TYR A 212 19.30 -5.05 8.60
N ALA A 213 20.53 -5.34 8.23
CA ALA A 213 20.87 -5.93 6.94
C ALA A 213 20.17 -7.29 6.74
N ASN A 214 20.19 -8.15 7.76
CA ASN A 214 19.51 -9.44 7.76
C ASN A 214 17.98 -9.32 7.66
N TYR A 215 17.41 -8.30 8.28
CA TYR A 215 15.96 -8.03 8.19
C TYR A 215 15.58 -7.56 6.78
N LEU A 216 16.32 -6.59 6.23
CA LEU A 216 16.07 -6.03 4.91
C LEU A 216 16.28 -7.05 3.79
N ALA A 217 17.26 -7.95 3.94
CA ALA A 217 17.53 -9.02 2.96
C ALA A 217 16.38 -10.02 2.80
N LYS A 218 15.46 -10.10 3.78
CA LYS A 218 14.26 -10.95 3.71
C LYS A 218 13.08 -10.27 2.99
N GLY A 219 13.22 -9.01 2.60
CA GLY A 219 12.19 -8.26 1.89
C GLY A 219 12.01 -8.74 0.46
N ASN A 220 10.93 -9.49 0.22
CA ASN A 220 10.59 -10.00 -1.10
C ASN A 220 9.22 -9.47 -1.53
N HIS A 221 9.11 -9.03 -2.77
CA HIS A 221 7.82 -8.73 -3.40
C HIS A 221 7.00 -10.01 -3.58
N HIS A 222 5.68 -9.91 -3.62
CA HIS A 222 4.83 -11.11 -3.81
C HIS A 222 4.98 -11.75 -5.20
N LEU A 223 5.42 -10.98 -6.21
CA LEU A 223 5.67 -11.48 -7.57
C LEU A 223 6.78 -12.54 -7.59
N ARG A 224 6.64 -13.48 -8.52
CA ARG A 224 7.65 -14.47 -8.88
C ARG A 224 8.22 -14.19 -10.28
N PHE A 225 9.34 -14.82 -10.63
CA PHE A 225 9.97 -14.61 -11.93
C PHE A 225 9.16 -15.22 -13.11
N SER A 226 8.54 -16.36 -12.87
CA SER A 226 7.76 -17.07 -13.90
C SER A 226 6.78 -18.07 -13.28
N ARG A 227 5.92 -18.70 -14.10
CA ARG A 227 4.99 -19.76 -13.66
C ARG A 227 5.68 -20.97 -13.04
N LYS A 228 6.99 -21.18 -13.32
CA LYS A 228 7.75 -22.33 -12.81
C LYS A 228 8.32 -22.08 -11.41
N ASP A 229 8.40 -20.81 -11.00
CA ASP A 229 9.02 -20.40 -9.73
C ASP A 229 7.93 -20.29 -8.65
N LEU A 230 7.33 -21.41 -8.26
CA LEU A 230 6.17 -21.39 -7.36
C LEU A 230 6.49 -20.92 -5.95
N GLU A 231 7.70 -21.11 -5.48
CA GLU A 231 8.12 -20.79 -4.10
C GLU A 231 8.97 -19.53 -4.00
N THR A 232 9.74 -19.21 -5.04
CA THR A 232 10.74 -18.13 -4.99
C THR A 232 10.13 -16.79 -5.39
N ARG A 233 9.94 -15.91 -4.41
CA ARG A 233 9.51 -14.53 -4.62
C ARG A 233 10.68 -13.65 -5.07
N ILE A 234 10.41 -12.61 -5.85
CA ILE A 234 11.43 -11.67 -6.32
C ILE A 234 11.85 -10.75 -5.15
N PRO A 235 13.14 -10.65 -4.80
CA PRO A 235 13.61 -9.64 -3.86
C PRO A 235 13.25 -8.24 -4.36
N HIS A 236 12.88 -7.32 -3.45
CA HIS A 236 12.49 -5.94 -3.81
C HIS A 236 13.56 -5.24 -4.66
N SER A 237 14.83 -5.35 -4.27
CA SER A 237 15.95 -4.74 -5.03
C SER A 237 16.10 -5.33 -6.44
N THR A 238 15.89 -6.64 -6.57
CA THR A 238 15.92 -7.32 -7.87
C THR A 238 14.76 -6.88 -8.76
N LEU A 239 13.56 -6.66 -8.19
CA LEU A 239 12.43 -6.16 -8.97
C LEU A 239 12.71 -4.75 -9.52
N ILE A 240 13.31 -3.87 -8.71
CA ILE A 240 13.73 -2.53 -9.16
C ILE A 240 14.75 -2.64 -10.31
N ASP A 241 15.78 -3.45 -10.16
CA ASP A 241 16.78 -3.70 -11.21
C ASP A 241 16.13 -4.21 -12.51
N MET A 242 15.21 -5.20 -12.40
CA MET A 242 14.50 -5.76 -13.56
C MET A 242 13.63 -4.74 -14.30
N VAL A 243 13.05 -3.77 -13.63
CA VAL A 243 12.22 -2.75 -14.28
C VAL A 243 13.05 -1.59 -14.78
N SER A 244 14.16 -1.26 -14.14
CA SER A 244 15.05 -0.16 -14.51
C SER A 244 15.73 -0.34 -15.88
N VAL A 245 15.92 -1.57 -16.32
CA VAL A 245 16.55 -1.84 -17.65
C VAL A 245 15.65 -1.47 -18.84
N ARG A 246 14.43 -1.01 -18.61
CA ARG A 246 13.53 -0.53 -19.65
C ARG A 246 13.89 0.89 -20.04
N GLU A 247 13.81 1.17 -21.33
CA GLU A 247 14.07 2.51 -21.88
C GLU A 247 13.29 3.60 -21.14
N GLY A 248 14.00 4.63 -20.66
CA GLY A 248 13.45 5.77 -19.91
C GLY A 248 12.97 5.46 -18.49
N ILE A 249 13.03 4.20 -18.02
CA ILE A 249 12.59 3.87 -16.65
C ILE A 249 13.71 4.05 -15.64
N HIS A 250 14.96 3.85 -16.04
CA HIS A 250 16.08 4.11 -15.15
C HIS A 250 16.11 5.58 -14.70
N GLU A 251 16.11 6.50 -15.66
CA GLU A 251 16.09 7.96 -15.42
C GLU A 251 14.86 8.36 -14.61
N TYR A 252 13.71 7.79 -14.92
CA TYR A 252 12.47 8.01 -14.17
C TYR A 252 12.60 7.60 -12.70
N LEU A 253 13.17 6.42 -12.42
CA LEU A 253 13.38 5.95 -11.05
C LEU A 253 14.42 6.79 -10.30
N VAL A 254 15.50 7.20 -10.97
CA VAL A 254 16.52 8.08 -10.38
C VAL A 254 15.89 9.41 -9.97
N GLU A 255 15.13 10.05 -10.86
CA GLU A 255 14.43 11.30 -10.56
C GLU A 255 13.47 11.16 -9.37
N ARG A 256 12.68 10.07 -9.32
CA ARG A 256 11.78 9.79 -8.18
C ARG A 256 12.54 9.67 -6.87
N VAL A 257 13.65 8.94 -6.86
CA VAL A 257 14.49 8.70 -5.69
C VAL A 257 15.17 9.98 -5.22
N GLU A 258 15.70 10.79 -6.12
CA GLU A 258 16.33 12.07 -5.80
C GLU A 258 15.32 13.06 -5.22
N ASN A 259 14.15 13.19 -5.84
CA ASN A 259 13.07 14.04 -5.32
C ASN A 259 12.60 13.59 -3.94
N PHE A 260 12.47 12.29 -3.71
CA PHE A 260 12.12 11.75 -2.41
C PHE A 260 13.19 12.04 -1.34
N GLU A 261 14.46 11.85 -1.69
CA GLU A 261 15.60 12.11 -0.79
C GLU A 261 15.69 13.58 -0.37
N VAL A 262 15.49 14.51 -1.30
CA VAL A 262 15.46 15.95 -1.00
C VAL A 262 14.40 16.31 0.04
N ASN A 263 13.26 15.64 -0.01
CA ASN A 263 12.10 15.90 0.87
C ASN A 263 12.06 15.03 2.13
N ILE A 264 13.07 14.20 2.39
CA ILE A 264 13.04 13.21 3.49
C ILE A 264 12.94 13.84 4.89
N HIS A 265 13.44 15.06 5.07
CA HIS A 265 13.32 15.78 6.34
C HIS A 265 11.91 16.33 6.56
N ASP A 266 11.23 16.76 5.52
CA ASP A 266 9.84 17.22 5.64
C ASP A 266 8.91 16.02 5.86
N LEU A 267 9.14 14.90 5.17
CA LEU A 267 8.48 13.64 5.50
C LEU A 267 8.67 13.26 6.98
N GLU A 268 9.89 13.35 7.52
CA GLU A 268 10.14 13.04 8.93
C GLU A 268 9.36 13.94 9.87
N LYS A 269 9.26 15.25 9.59
CA LYS A 269 8.43 16.18 10.36
C LYS A 269 6.95 15.80 10.32
N ASP A 270 6.43 15.44 9.15
CA ASP A 270 5.04 15.03 9.00
C ASP A 270 4.75 13.73 9.76
N LEU A 271 5.68 12.78 9.75
CA LEU A 271 5.54 11.56 10.55
C LEU A 271 5.67 11.84 12.06
N LEU A 272 6.56 12.74 12.48
CA LEU A 272 6.66 13.15 13.87
C LEU A 272 5.37 13.83 14.35
N ALA A 273 4.70 14.62 13.51
CA ALA A 273 3.43 15.23 13.87
C ALA A 273 2.32 14.21 14.17
N LEU A 274 2.42 12.96 13.70
CA LEU A 274 1.49 11.90 14.06
C LEU A 274 1.59 11.50 15.55
N THR A 275 2.75 11.71 16.18
CA THR A 275 2.95 11.40 17.61
C THR A 275 2.12 12.28 18.54
N GLU A 276 1.67 13.44 18.05
CA GLU A 276 0.84 14.38 18.80
C GLU A 276 -0.66 14.05 18.73
N ILE A 277 -1.06 13.07 17.91
CA ILE A 277 -2.47 12.68 17.78
C ILE A 277 -2.86 11.82 18.98
N PRO A 278 -3.88 12.22 19.77
CA PRO A 278 -4.36 11.42 20.89
C PRO A 278 -4.89 10.06 20.42
N SER A 279 -4.42 8.98 21.05
CA SER A 279 -4.81 7.61 20.66
C SER A 279 -4.59 6.66 21.84
N GLN A 280 -5.40 5.61 21.95
CA GLN A 280 -5.19 4.50 22.89
C GLN A 280 -3.99 3.63 22.46
N THR A 281 -3.75 3.59 21.15
CA THR A 281 -2.60 2.93 20.52
C THR A 281 -1.75 3.95 19.77
N PRO A 282 -1.01 4.83 20.48
CA PRO A 282 -0.38 6.00 19.90
C PRO A 282 0.72 5.63 18.90
N PHE A 283 0.86 6.47 17.87
CA PHE A 283 2.04 6.46 17.02
C PHE A 283 3.22 7.03 17.82
N THR A 284 4.03 6.17 18.42
CA THR A 284 5.08 6.59 19.32
C THR A 284 6.31 7.13 18.58
N LEU A 285 7.08 8.00 19.26
CA LEU A 285 8.38 8.48 18.74
C LEU A 285 9.29 7.31 18.36
N ASP A 286 9.34 6.26 19.19
CA ASP A 286 10.14 5.07 18.91
C ASP A 286 9.66 4.34 17.64
N ARG A 287 8.35 4.28 17.40
CA ARG A 287 7.78 3.72 16.16
C ARG A 287 8.18 4.58 14.96
N CYS A 288 8.07 5.90 15.06
CA CYS A 288 8.52 6.83 14.02
C CYS A 288 10.00 6.63 13.70
N ASN A 289 10.86 6.64 14.70
CA ASN A 289 12.31 6.43 14.55
C ASN A 289 12.64 5.08 13.90
N TRP A 290 11.93 4.02 14.28
CA TRP A 290 12.06 2.71 13.67
C TRP A 290 11.71 2.73 12.18
N MET A 291 10.55 3.29 11.83
CA MET A 291 10.10 3.39 10.44
C MET A 291 11.06 4.23 9.59
N MET A 292 11.49 5.40 10.10
CA MET A 292 12.47 6.26 9.42
C MET A 292 13.82 5.56 9.24
N SER A 293 14.25 4.78 10.23
CA SER A 293 15.47 3.97 10.14
C SER A 293 15.42 2.93 9.02
N LEU A 294 14.28 2.22 8.89
CA LEU A 294 14.04 1.29 7.78
C LEU A 294 14.02 2.00 6.43
N LEU A 295 13.28 3.11 6.35
CA LEU A 295 13.11 3.87 5.13
C LEU A 295 14.45 4.38 4.58
N ARG A 296 15.29 4.99 5.42
CA ARG A 296 16.62 5.48 5.02
C ARG A 296 17.54 4.36 4.53
N ARG A 297 17.50 3.20 5.17
CA ARG A 297 18.30 2.04 4.73
C ARG A 297 17.82 1.45 3.42
N ARG A 298 16.50 1.35 3.23
CA ARG A 298 15.92 0.91 1.95
C ARG A 298 16.23 1.90 0.84
N LEU A 299 16.10 3.20 1.09
CA LEU A 299 16.47 4.24 0.13
C LEU A 299 17.95 4.13 -0.30
N LYS A 300 18.86 3.93 0.68
CA LYS A 300 20.27 3.68 0.38
C LYS A 300 20.46 2.46 -0.52
N LYS A 301 19.76 1.35 -0.22
CA LYS A 301 19.83 0.13 -1.02
C LYS A 301 19.29 0.33 -2.45
N ILE A 302 18.20 1.07 -2.60
CA ILE A 302 17.64 1.42 -3.92
C ILE A 302 18.66 2.22 -4.73
N LYS A 303 19.29 3.23 -4.13
CA LYS A 303 20.33 4.04 -4.78
C LYS A 303 21.56 3.20 -5.20
N GLU A 304 21.89 2.14 -4.47
CA GLU A 304 22.95 1.20 -4.87
C GLU A 304 22.57 0.38 -6.10
N VAL A 305 21.29 0.02 -6.25
CA VAL A 305 20.76 -0.72 -7.41
C VAL A 305 20.66 0.17 -8.65
N LEU A 306 20.38 1.46 -8.48
CA LEU A 306 20.23 2.42 -9.59
C LEU A 306 21.55 3.13 -9.96
N LYS A 307 22.69 2.72 -9.46
CA LYS A 307 24.03 3.18 -9.91
C LYS A 307 24.52 2.40 -11.12
#